data_78e69cac2aabc3f4e736d38206e36a94
#
_entry.id   78e69cac2aabc3f4e736d38206e36a94
#
_cell.length_a   1.000
_cell.length_b   1.000
_cell.length_c   1.000
_cell.angle_alpha   90.00
_cell.angle_beta   90.00
_cell.angle_gamma   90.00
#
_symmetry.space_group_name_H-M   'P 1'
#
loop_
_entity.id
_entity.type
_entity.pdbx_description
1 polymer ?
#
loop_
_entity_poly.entity_id
_entity_poly.type
_entity_poly.pdbx_seq_one_letter_code
_entity_poly.pdbx_strand_id
1 'polypeptide(L)'
;PAQVGYLLEYDFRGDTETNARKGLTYFYLPGTDIEWVIKSEVYTEAETAAVRAHLLTCHEAILSGDRARMEELIDLPSFVDMFILQELSKNPDVGTSSFFVQRDAGGKLCLTAPWDFDFGFGTYSTGVSNLGLVTSGDKVPPHPWFAALMGQKWFVEEVLSRMAEIRPFLEET
;
A
#
# COMPACT_ATOMS: atom_id res chain seq x y z
N PRO A 1 3.93 -5.84 24.25
CA PRO A 1 3.04 -5.49 23.16
C PRO A 1 2.95 -6.67 22.24
N ALA A 2 1.73 -7.06 21.93
CA ALA A 2 1.47 -8.26 21.18
C ALA A 2 2.12 -8.18 19.80
N GLN A 3 2.86 -9.22 19.43
CA GLN A 3 3.31 -9.42 18.05
C GLN A 3 2.12 -9.91 17.23
N VAL A 4 1.12 -9.06 17.06
CA VAL A 4 -0.13 -9.39 16.38
C VAL A 4 0.12 -9.45 14.88
N GLY A 5 -0.25 -10.56 14.24
CA GLY A 5 -0.40 -10.63 12.79
C GLY A 5 -1.67 -9.90 12.36
N TYR A 6 -1.68 -9.30 11.18
CA TYR A 6 -2.85 -8.59 10.69
C TYR A 6 -2.90 -8.48 9.17
N LEU A 7 -4.10 -8.27 8.66
CA LEU A 7 -4.42 -7.84 7.31
C LEU A 7 -5.21 -6.53 7.41
N LEU A 8 -4.77 -5.51 6.67
CA LEU A 8 -5.44 -4.22 6.59
C LEU A 8 -5.71 -3.86 5.13
N GLU A 9 -6.77 -3.11 4.92
CA GLU A 9 -7.09 -2.47 3.66
C GLU A 9 -7.11 -0.95 3.82
N TYR A 10 -6.51 -0.25 2.88
CA TYR A 10 -6.67 1.19 2.69
C TYR A 10 -7.90 1.40 1.83
N ASP A 11 -9.01 1.90 2.41
CA ASP A 11 -10.30 2.02 1.75
C ASP A 11 -11.08 3.23 2.25
N PHE A 12 -11.47 4.12 1.34
CA PHE A 12 -12.25 5.31 1.64
C PHE A 12 -13.69 5.02 2.12
N ARG A 13 -14.11 3.76 2.09
CA ARG A 13 -15.44 3.31 2.54
C ARG A 13 -15.41 2.63 3.90
N GLY A 14 -14.27 2.63 4.58
CA GLY A 14 -14.08 1.88 5.82
C GLY A 14 -15.04 2.29 6.94
N ASP A 15 -15.46 3.54 6.99
CA ASP A 15 -16.44 4.05 7.95
C ASP A 15 -17.88 3.65 7.63
N THR A 16 -18.16 3.19 6.41
CA THR A 16 -19.49 2.76 5.95
C THR A 16 -19.73 1.27 6.08
N GLU A 17 -18.72 0.48 6.45
CA GLU A 17 -18.86 -0.96 6.63
C GLU A 17 -19.84 -1.29 7.76
N THR A 18 -20.56 -2.40 7.60
CA THR A 18 -21.38 -2.96 8.68
C THR A 18 -20.50 -3.23 9.89
N ASN A 19 -20.80 -2.68 11.04
CA ASN A 19 -20.01 -2.72 12.27
C ASN A 19 -18.77 -1.83 12.28
N ALA A 20 -18.66 -0.83 11.41
CA ALA A 20 -17.56 0.13 11.45
C ALA A 20 -17.51 0.85 12.82
N ARG A 21 -16.33 0.80 13.46
CA ARG A 21 -16.08 1.47 14.74
C ARG A 21 -14.70 2.12 14.71
N LYS A 22 -14.70 3.47 14.67
CA LYS A 22 -13.44 4.24 14.63
C LYS A 22 -12.53 3.88 15.81
N GLY A 23 -11.27 3.64 15.52
CA GLY A 23 -10.27 3.25 16.51
C GLY A 23 -10.31 1.79 16.94
N LEU A 24 -11.28 1.00 16.43
CA LEU A 24 -11.41 -0.42 16.71
C LEU A 24 -11.38 -1.27 15.43
N THR A 25 -12.25 -0.99 14.45
CA THR A 25 -12.27 -1.72 13.17
C THR A 25 -11.62 -0.93 12.03
N TYR A 26 -11.51 0.38 12.16
CA TYR A 26 -10.77 1.24 11.26
C TYR A 26 -10.12 2.42 11.99
N PHE A 27 -9.10 3.01 11.38
CA PHE A 27 -8.40 4.18 11.90
C PHE A 27 -7.71 4.96 10.77
N TYR A 28 -7.35 6.19 11.06
CA TYR A 28 -6.56 7.04 10.16
C TYR A 28 -5.11 7.11 10.62
N LEU A 29 -4.19 7.26 9.67
CA LEU A 29 -2.82 7.66 9.95
C LEU A 29 -2.64 9.18 9.75
N PRO A 30 -1.65 9.80 10.37
CA PRO A 30 -1.38 11.22 10.18
C PRO A 30 -1.15 11.57 8.72
N GLY A 31 -1.81 12.63 8.24
CA GLY A 31 -1.68 13.09 6.85
C GLY A 31 -2.42 12.25 5.81
N THR A 32 -3.30 11.34 6.25
CA THR A 32 -4.18 10.60 5.35
C THR A 32 -5.65 10.88 5.69
N ASP A 33 -6.47 11.02 4.64
CA ASP A 33 -7.91 11.21 4.76
C ASP A 33 -8.69 9.91 4.47
N ILE A 34 -7.97 8.81 4.27
CA ILE A 34 -8.53 7.49 3.94
C ILE A 34 -8.26 6.53 5.09
N GLU A 35 -9.21 5.66 5.34
CA GLU A 35 -9.20 4.71 6.43
C GLU A 35 -8.24 3.55 6.18
N TRP A 36 -7.64 3.06 7.26
CA TRP A 36 -7.06 1.73 7.35
C TRP A 36 -8.05 0.82 8.06
N VAL A 37 -8.61 -0.13 7.34
CA VAL A 37 -9.65 -1.05 7.80
C VAL A 37 -9.02 -2.37 8.18
N ILE A 38 -9.35 -2.89 9.37
CA ILE A 38 -8.86 -4.17 9.85
C ILE A 38 -9.70 -5.28 9.23
N LYS A 39 -9.08 -6.13 8.40
CA LYS A 39 -9.73 -7.26 7.71
C LYS A 39 -9.42 -8.62 8.36
N SER A 40 -8.43 -8.67 9.25
CA SER A 40 -8.14 -9.85 10.05
C SER A 40 -8.94 -9.88 11.35
N GLU A 41 -9.00 -11.05 11.96
CA GLU A 41 -9.57 -11.21 13.28
C GLU A 41 -8.66 -10.55 14.33
N VAL A 42 -9.13 -9.44 14.88
CA VAL A 42 -8.53 -8.72 16.00
C VAL A 42 -9.59 -8.65 17.10
N TYR A 43 -9.30 -9.21 18.24
CA TYR A 43 -10.32 -9.51 19.23
C TYR A 43 -10.40 -8.48 20.37
N THR A 44 -9.33 -7.71 20.58
CA THR A 44 -9.23 -6.81 21.72
C THR A 44 -8.79 -5.39 21.32
N GLU A 45 -9.16 -4.40 22.13
CA GLU A 45 -8.68 -3.03 21.96
C GLU A 45 -7.15 -2.92 22.04
N ALA A 46 -6.53 -3.77 22.88
CA ALA A 46 -5.07 -3.81 23.01
C ALA A 46 -4.38 -4.30 21.72
N GLU A 47 -4.97 -5.29 21.06
CA GLU A 47 -4.49 -5.78 19.76
C GLU A 47 -4.66 -4.73 18.67
N THR A 48 -5.82 -4.08 18.59
CA THR A 48 -6.05 -2.97 17.67
C THR A 48 -5.06 -1.83 17.88
N ALA A 49 -4.80 -1.47 19.14
CA ALA A 49 -3.81 -0.44 19.48
C ALA A 49 -2.40 -0.85 19.04
N ALA A 50 -2.03 -2.13 19.19
CA ALA A 50 -0.74 -2.66 18.74
C ALA A 50 -0.61 -2.65 17.20
N VAL A 51 -1.66 -3.05 16.47
CA VAL A 51 -1.72 -2.98 15.01
C VAL A 51 -1.53 -1.54 14.53
N ARG A 52 -2.30 -0.61 15.07
CA ARG A 52 -2.21 0.81 14.73
C ARG A 52 -0.82 1.39 15.03
N ALA A 53 -0.25 1.08 16.19
CA ALA A 53 1.08 1.57 16.56
C ALA A 53 2.16 1.06 15.63
N HIS A 54 2.11 -0.21 15.23
CA HIS A 54 3.06 -0.79 14.28
C HIS A 54 2.91 -0.15 12.89
N LEU A 55 1.67 -0.04 12.38
CA LEU A 55 1.44 0.58 11.07
C LEU A 55 1.90 2.04 11.06
N LEU A 56 1.66 2.79 12.14
CA LEU A 56 2.16 4.17 12.29
C LEU A 56 3.68 4.23 12.21
N THR A 57 4.38 3.29 12.88
CA THR A 57 5.85 3.22 12.83
C THR A 57 6.35 2.96 11.40
N CYS A 58 5.69 2.06 10.66
CA CYS A 58 6.01 1.82 9.24
C CYS A 58 5.72 3.04 8.38
N HIS A 59 4.56 3.69 8.58
CA HIS A 59 4.16 4.89 7.87
C HIS A 59 5.19 6.02 8.03
N GLU A 60 5.59 6.30 9.26
CA GLU A 60 6.62 7.32 9.55
C GLU A 60 7.97 6.99 8.90
N ALA A 61 8.37 5.71 8.91
CA ALA A 61 9.61 5.27 8.25
C ALA A 61 9.53 5.49 6.73
N ILE A 62 8.40 5.13 6.10
CA ILE A 62 8.19 5.32 4.66
C ILE A 62 8.22 6.80 4.30
N LEU A 63 7.49 7.64 5.03
CA LEU A 63 7.45 9.08 4.76
C LEU A 63 8.80 9.77 5.00
N SER A 64 9.62 9.27 5.93
CA SER A 64 10.96 9.80 6.17
C SER A 64 11.96 9.51 5.06
N GLY A 65 11.72 8.46 4.25
CA GLY A 65 12.63 7.97 3.23
C GLY A 65 13.91 7.29 3.80
N ASP A 66 13.96 7.02 5.10
CA ASP A 66 15.08 6.35 5.75
C ASP A 66 15.09 4.86 5.34
N ARG A 67 15.91 4.53 4.36
CA ARG A 67 16.05 3.19 3.81
C ARG A 67 16.35 2.14 4.89
N ALA A 68 17.33 2.41 5.76
CA ALA A 68 17.77 1.44 6.76
C ALA A 68 16.62 1.11 7.74
N ARG A 69 15.91 2.13 8.21
CA ARG A 69 14.75 1.96 9.07
C ARG A 69 13.60 1.22 8.36
N MET A 70 13.38 1.52 7.09
CA MET A 70 12.38 0.80 6.30
C MET A 70 12.73 -0.68 6.15
N GLU A 71 13.98 -1.02 5.80
CA GLU A 71 14.42 -2.40 5.66
C GLU A 71 14.27 -3.24 6.95
N GLU A 72 14.27 -2.60 8.12
CA GLU A 72 13.96 -3.27 9.39
C GLU A 72 12.46 -3.58 9.56
N LEU A 73 11.58 -2.73 9.05
CA LEU A 73 10.15 -2.73 9.34
C LEU A 73 9.29 -3.33 8.23
N ILE A 74 9.71 -3.18 6.97
CA ILE A 74 8.92 -3.59 5.81
C ILE A 74 9.68 -4.59 4.93
N ASP A 75 8.94 -5.38 4.19
CA ASP A 75 9.45 -6.21 3.11
C ASP A 75 9.56 -5.37 1.83
N LEU A 76 10.70 -4.70 1.66
CA LEU A 76 10.92 -3.77 0.56
C LEU A 76 10.67 -4.38 -0.84
N PRO A 77 11.05 -5.64 -1.14
CA PRO A 77 10.72 -6.26 -2.42
C PRO A 77 9.23 -6.27 -2.73
N SER A 78 8.36 -6.53 -1.73
CA SER A 78 6.91 -6.52 -1.94
C SER A 78 6.38 -5.13 -2.31
N PHE A 79 7.00 -4.07 -1.79
CA PHE A 79 6.67 -2.68 -2.15
C PHE A 79 7.08 -2.34 -3.57
N VAL A 80 8.25 -2.80 -4.00
CA VAL A 80 8.74 -2.63 -5.38
C VAL A 80 7.84 -3.38 -6.37
N ASP A 81 7.55 -4.65 -6.11
CA ASP A 81 6.72 -5.48 -6.98
C ASP A 81 5.29 -4.94 -7.08
N MET A 82 4.69 -4.53 -5.97
CA MET A 82 3.34 -3.94 -5.97
C MET A 82 3.32 -2.59 -6.70
N PHE A 83 4.33 -1.73 -6.51
CA PHE A 83 4.45 -0.48 -7.25
C PHE A 83 4.46 -0.75 -8.76
N ILE A 84 5.30 -1.69 -9.21
CA ILE A 84 5.40 -2.06 -10.63
C ILE A 84 4.05 -2.58 -11.15
N LEU A 85 3.37 -3.43 -10.39
CA LEU A 85 2.09 -3.98 -10.76
C LEU A 85 1.02 -2.89 -10.93
N GLN A 86 0.93 -1.95 -9.97
CA GLN A 86 0.00 -0.81 -10.05
C GLN A 86 0.28 0.06 -11.28
N GLU A 87 1.55 0.31 -11.59
CA GLU A 87 1.94 1.11 -12.75
C GLU A 87 1.71 0.40 -14.09
N LEU A 88 1.97 -0.91 -14.19
CA LEU A 88 1.72 -1.69 -15.39
C LEU A 88 0.22 -1.84 -15.66
N SER A 89 -0.56 -2.09 -14.64
CA SER A 89 -2.02 -2.21 -14.75
C SER A 89 -2.72 -0.87 -14.94
N LYS A 90 -2.06 0.26 -14.60
CA LYS A 90 -2.69 1.58 -14.54
C LYS A 90 -3.95 1.60 -13.67
N ASN A 91 -3.86 0.94 -12.49
CA ASN A 91 -4.98 0.84 -11.58
C ASN A 91 -5.29 2.20 -10.93
N PRO A 92 -6.47 2.81 -11.19
CA PRO A 92 -6.82 4.12 -10.66
C PRO A 92 -7.15 4.12 -9.17
N ASP A 93 -7.44 2.95 -8.59
CA ASP A 93 -7.88 2.85 -7.19
C ASP A 93 -6.74 2.84 -6.18
N VAL A 94 -5.49 2.74 -6.66
CA VAL A 94 -4.29 2.61 -5.82
C VAL A 94 -4.21 3.62 -4.66
N GLY A 95 -4.76 4.80 -4.83
CA GLY A 95 -4.74 5.88 -3.84
C GLY A 95 -6.02 6.03 -3.02
N THR A 96 -7.04 5.19 -3.25
CA THR A 96 -8.36 5.35 -2.62
C THR A 96 -8.93 4.09 -1.98
N SER A 97 -8.69 2.92 -2.57
CA SER A 97 -9.24 1.65 -2.08
C SER A 97 -8.44 0.45 -2.56
N SER A 98 -8.84 -0.74 -2.09
CA SER A 98 -8.32 -2.03 -2.59
C SER A 98 -6.80 -2.21 -2.44
N PHE A 99 -6.19 -1.45 -1.52
CA PHE A 99 -4.75 -1.52 -1.25
C PHE A 99 -4.51 -2.27 0.07
N PHE A 100 -3.99 -3.49 -0.04
CA PHE A 100 -3.84 -4.40 1.09
C PHE A 100 -2.42 -4.48 1.60
N VAL A 101 -2.29 -4.48 2.92
CA VAL A 101 -1.05 -4.76 3.64
C VAL A 101 -1.27 -5.88 4.64
N GLN A 102 -0.25 -6.71 4.82
CA GLN A 102 -0.27 -7.72 5.86
C GLN A 102 1.02 -7.74 6.66
N ARG A 103 0.94 -8.34 7.83
CA ARG A 103 2.06 -8.67 8.68
C ARG A 103 1.81 -9.99 9.37
N ASP A 104 2.73 -10.93 9.28
CA ASP A 104 2.77 -12.08 10.17
C ASP A 104 3.18 -11.64 11.59
N ALA A 105 2.79 -12.41 12.59
CA ALA A 105 3.15 -12.11 13.98
C ALA A 105 4.68 -11.99 14.14
N GLY A 106 5.16 -10.80 14.50
CA GLY A 106 6.59 -10.51 14.62
C GLY A 106 7.34 -10.33 13.30
N GLY A 107 6.67 -10.44 12.16
CA GLY A 107 7.24 -10.23 10.84
C GLY A 107 7.31 -8.76 10.41
N LYS A 108 7.76 -8.55 9.17
CA LYS A 108 7.74 -7.25 8.50
C LYS A 108 6.39 -6.97 7.86
N LEU A 109 6.11 -5.69 7.65
CA LEU A 109 4.96 -5.27 6.86
C LEU A 109 5.20 -5.58 5.37
N CYS A 110 4.28 -6.30 4.75
CA CYS A 110 4.31 -6.64 3.32
C CYS A 110 3.13 -5.99 2.60
N LEU A 111 3.35 -5.53 1.37
CA LEU A 111 2.27 -5.34 0.42
C LEU A 111 1.89 -6.71 -0.15
N THR A 112 0.60 -7.04 -0.07
CA THR A 112 0.11 -8.37 -0.46
C THR A 112 -1.16 -8.22 -1.28
N ALA A 113 -1.65 -9.34 -1.80
CA ALA A 113 -2.92 -9.42 -2.50
C ALA A 113 -3.15 -8.31 -3.54
N PRO A 114 -2.69 -8.50 -4.80
CA PRO A 114 -3.23 -7.74 -5.91
C PRO A 114 -4.73 -8.03 -5.99
N TRP A 115 -5.52 -7.04 -5.59
CA TRP A 115 -6.96 -7.17 -5.42
C TRP A 115 -7.68 -6.09 -6.19
N ASP A 116 -8.79 -6.46 -6.84
CA ASP A 116 -9.73 -5.53 -7.48
C ASP A 116 -9.09 -4.63 -8.56
N PHE A 117 -8.47 -5.27 -9.54
CA PHE A 117 -7.84 -4.59 -10.68
C PHE A 117 -8.79 -4.45 -11.88
N ASP A 118 -10.11 -4.50 -11.65
CA ASP A 118 -11.14 -4.46 -12.69
C ASP A 118 -11.15 -3.12 -13.47
N PHE A 119 -10.70 -2.03 -12.83
CA PHE A 119 -10.50 -0.73 -13.47
C PHE A 119 -9.12 -0.55 -14.10
N GLY A 120 -8.22 -1.51 -13.90
CA GLY A 120 -6.90 -1.52 -14.52
C GLY A 120 -6.91 -1.91 -15.99
N PHE A 121 -5.72 -1.97 -16.60
CA PHE A 121 -5.51 -2.43 -17.99
C PHE A 121 -6.36 -1.71 -19.04
N GLY A 122 -6.69 -0.44 -18.79
CA GLY A 122 -7.44 0.40 -19.75
C GLY A 122 -8.95 0.24 -19.72
N THR A 123 -9.52 -0.48 -18.75
CA THR A 123 -10.98 -0.60 -18.59
C THR A 123 -11.61 0.67 -18.03
N TYR A 124 -10.85 1.46 -17.28
CA TYR A 124 -11.30 2.74 -16.74
C TYR A 124 -11.16 3.86 -17.77
N SER A 125 -12.30 4.30 -18.32
CA SER A 125 -12.34 5.19 -19.49
C SER A 125 -12.13 6.70 -19.21
N THR A 126 -12.09 7.14 -17.95
CA THR A 126 -12.20 8.57 -17.61
C THR A 126 -10.88 9.27 -17.36
N GLY A 127 -9.78 8.79 -17.94
CA GLY A 127 -8.64 9.67 -18.06
C GLY A 127 -7.37 9.28 -17.33
N VAL A 128 -7.20 8.01 -16.95
CA VAL A 128 -5.87 7.50 -16.62
C VAL A 128 -5.05 7.48 -17.89
N SER A 129 -4.06 8.35 -17.98
CA SER A 129 -3.19 8.45 -19.15
C SER A 129 -2.34 7.19 -19.24
N ASN A 130 -2.24 6.61 -20.44
CA ASN A 130 -1.24 5.57 -20.72
C ASN A 130 0.20 6.11 -20.67
N LEU A 131 0.34 7.43 -20.58
CA LEU A 131 1.62 8.14 -20.42
C LEU A 131 1.75 8.64 -18.98
N GLY A 132 2.91 8.45 -18.40
CA GLY A 132 3.21 8.84 -17.03
C GLY A 132 2.80 7.80 -15.98
N LEU A 133 3.06 8.10 -14.74
CA LEU A 133 2.83 7.22 -13.61
C LEU A 133 1.42 7.46 -13.03
N VAL A 134 0.71 6.39 -12.68
CA VAL A 134 -0.56 6.47 -11.95
C VAL A 134 -0.34 7.11 -10.58
N THR A 135 0.78 6.76 -9.96
CA THR A 135 1.18 7.30 -8.65
C THR A 135 1.58 8.77 -8.67
N SER A 136 1.71 9.41 -9.86
CA SER A 136 2.01 10.85 -9.96
C SER A 136 0.81 11.77 -9.67
N GLY A 137 -0.40 11.24 -9.69
CA GLY A 137 -1.55 11.91 -9.11
C GLY A 137 -2.24 13.01 -9.91
N ASP A 138 -1.95 13.16 -11.19
CA ASP A 138 -2.58 14.23 -12.00
C ASP A 138 -4.11 14.05 -12.16
N LYS A 139 -4.61 12.82 -12.10
CA LYS A 139 -6.03 12.50 -12.34
C LYS A 139 -6.64 11.54 -11.35
N VAL A 140 -5.83 10.81 -10.63
CA VAL A 140 -6.24 9.92 -9.54
C VAL A 140 -5.39 10.24 -8.32
N PRO A 141 -5.94 10.16 -7.10
CA PRO A 141 -5.15 10.38 -5.90
C PRO A 141 -4.00 9.37 -5.82
N PRO A 142 -2.75 9.80 -5.64
CA PRO A 142 -1.64 8.86 -5.43
C PRO A 142 -1.75 8.24 -4.05
N HIS A 143 -1.37 6.97 -3.92
CA HIS A 143 -1.16 6.41 -2.59
C HIS A 143 0.00 7.14 -1.89
N PRO A 144 -0.18 7.67 -0.66
CA PRO A 144 0.81 8.54 -0.02
C PRO A 144 2.19 7.87 0.16
N TRP A 145 2.22 6.56 0.35
CA TRP A 145 3.47 5.82 0.45
C TRP A 145 4.23 5.77 -0.87
N PHE A 146 3.55 5.48 -1.97
CA PHE A 146 4.20 5.46 -3.28
C PHE A 146 4.65 6.85 -3.71
N ALA A 147 3.86 7.89 -3.41
CA ALA A 147 4.26 9.26 -3.66
C ALA A 147 5.57 9.62 -2.89
N ALA A 148 5.68 9.24 -1.62
CA ALA A 148 6.88 9.45 -0.82
C ALA A 148 8.08 8.64 -1.33
N LEU A 149 7.87 7.36 -1.64
CA LEU A 149 8.92 6.44 -2.12
C LEU A 149 9.48 6.87 -3.48
N MET A 150 8.64 7.34 -4.40
CA MET A 150 9.08 7.85 -5.70
C MET A 150 9.91 9.14 -5.60
N GLY A 151 9.85 9.85 -4.49
CA GLY A 151 10.77 10.92 -4.14
C GLY A 151 12.18 10.45 -3.76
N GLN A 152 12.38 9.15 -3.53
CA GLN A 152 13.65 8.56 -3.08
C GLN A 152 14.41 7.94 -4.26
N LYS A 153 15.60 8.46 -4.56
CA LYS A 153 16.43 7.97 -5.65
C LYS A 153 16.70 6.46 -5.55
N TRP A 154 17.01 5.97 -4.35
CA TRP A 154 17.27 4.56 -4.12
C TRP A 154 16.08 3.65 -4.42
N PHE A 155 14.83 4.11 -4.14
CA PHE A 155 13.63 3.34 -4.47
C PHE A 155 13.40 3.27 -5.98
N VAL A 156 13.61 4.37 -6.69
CA VAL A 156 13.55 4.40 -8.16
C VAL A 156 14.58 3.45 -8.76
N GLU A 157 15.80 3.39 -8.20
CA GLU A 157 16.84 2.46 -8.65
C GLU A 157 16.43 0.99 -8.43
N GLU A 158 15.80 0.64 -7.29
CA GLU A 158 15.27 -0.71 -7.04
C GLU A 158 14.16 -1.06 -8.05
N VAL A 159 13.22 -0.14 -8.30
CA VAL A 159 12.16 -0.32 -9.30
C VAL A 159 12.73 -0.56 -10.69
N LEU A 160 13.71 0.23 -11.12
CA LEU A 160 14.34 0.09 -12.43
C LEU A 160 15.12 -1.24 -12.55
N SER A 161 15.82 -1.63 -11.49
CA SER A 161 16.51 -2.93 -11.43
C SER A 161 15.54 -4.08 -11.58
N ARG A 162 14.43 -4.05 -10.81
CA ARG A 162 13.41 -5.08 -10.85
C ARG A 162 12.67 -5.13 -12.20
N MET A 163 12.39 -3.98 -12.80
CA MET A 163 11.83 -3.89 -14.15
C MET A 163 12.75 -4.53 -15.20
N ALA A 164 14.06 -4.34 -15.10
CA ALA A 164 15.03 -4.98 -16.00
C ALA A 164 15.01 -6.51 -15.87
N GLU A 165 14.80 -7.04 -14.67
CA GLU A 165 14.69 -8.48 -14.43
C GLU A 165 13.41 -9.09 -15.04
N ILE A 166 12.26 -8.40 -14.91
CA ILE A 166 10.96 -8.95 -15.37
C ILE A 166 10.67 -8.66 -16.83
N ARG A 167 11.33 -7.68 -17.43
CA ARG A 167 11.10 -7.26 -18.82
C ARG A 167 11.13 -8.41 -19.84
N PRO A 168 12.08 -9.36 -19.81
CA PRO A 168 12.09 -10.47 -20.77
C PRO A 168 10.80 -11.28 -20.73
N PHE A 169 10.20 -11.50 -19.55
CA PHE A 169 8.96 -12.26 -19.40
C PHE A 169 7.74 -11.49 -19.94
N LEU A 170 7.76 -10.14 -19.87
CA LEU A 170 6.70 -9.30 -20.39
C LEU A 170 6.73 -9.18 -21.93
N GLU A 171 7.90 -9.34 -22.54
CA GLU A 171 8.09 -9.25 -23.99
C GLU A 171 7.81 -10.58 -24.72
N GLU A 172 7.76 -11.71 -24.01
CA GLU A 172 7.48 -13.04 -24.55
C GLU A 172 5.99 -13.37 -24.64
N THR A 173 5.11 -12.52 -24.09
CA THR A 173 3.65 -12.68 -24.09
C THR A 173 2.98 -11.75 -25.09
#